data_877733c62935c3bb19fcf03fa6484f38
#
_entry.id   877733c62935c3bb19fcf03fa6484f38
#
_cell.length_a   1.000
_cell.length_b   1.000
_cell.length_c   1.000
_cell.angle_alpha   90.00
_cell.angle_beta   90.00
_cell.angle_gamma   90.00
#
_symmetry.space_group_name_H-M   'P 1'
#
loop_
_entity.id
_entity.type
_entity.pdbx_description
1 polymer ?
#
loop_
_entity_poly.entity_id
_entity_poly.type
_entity_poly.pdbx_seq_one_letter_code
_entity_poly.pdbx_strand_id
1 'polypeptide(L)'
;MTVFWLGQAGLLFEFNGVRVMVDPYLSNSVEKVEPKNYRRLPIDESYFDIKPDILILTHNHLDHTDPETLERLFSKHGGICILASYNAWQTARKFGGDNNYIMFNRGTVWTEKGIKFEAVYAEHSDDKAVGVIISYGGRNYYITGDTLYNKRVINDINIPVDVVFLPINGVGNNMNMTDAAHFAEEIKAKTAVPIHFGMFDSLNADDFNLKNRVIPEIYKEIKL
;
A
#
# COMPACT_ATOMS: atom_id res chain seq x y z
N MET A 1 9.63 -11.83 9.79
CA MET A 1 8.98 -10.80 8.94
C MET A 1 9.11 -9.47 9.65
N THR A 2 9.57 -8.47 8.94
CA THR A 2 9.59 -7.07 9.38
C THR A 2 8.78 -6.23 8.39
N VAL A 3 8.22 -5.11 8.82
CA VAL A 3 7.52 -4.16 7.96
C VAL A 3 7.85 -2.74 8.38
N PHE A 4 8.06 -1.86 7.38
CA PHE A 4 8.37 -0.44 7.55
C PHE A 4 7.33 0.39 6.83
N TRP A 5 6.93 1.51 7.42
CA TRP A 5 6.09 2.49 6.76
C TRP A 5 6.97 3.54 6.07
N LEU A 6 6.76 3.73 4.77
CA LEU A 6 7.54 4.66 3.93
C LEU A 6 6.90 6.06 3.82
N GLY A 7 5.81 6.27 4.54
CA GLY A 7 4.93 7.43 4.42
C GLY A 7 3.81 7.19 3.40
N GLN A 8 2.75 8.00 3.46
CA GLN A 8 1.51 7.87 2.68
C GLN A 8 0.98 6.43 2.77
N ALA A 9 0.76 5.73 1.66
CA ALA A 9 0.41 4.32 1.61
C ALA A 9 1.62 3.37 1.51
N GLY A 10 2.82 3.92 1.43
CA GLY A 10 4.04 3.16 1.16
C GLY A 10 4.44 2.20 2.27
N LEU A 11 4.64 0.93 1.93
CA LEU A 11 5.08 -0.11 2.86
C LEU A 11 6.24 -0.92 2.27
N LEU A 12 7.18 -1.33 3.12
CA LEU A 12 8.22 -2.29 2.78
C LEU A 12 8.13 -3.47 3.75
N PHE A 13 7.82 -4.65 3.22
CA PHE A 13 7.88 -5.92 3.95
C PHE A 13 9.16 -6.67 3.64
N GLU A 14 9.73 -7.32 4.64
CA GLU A 14 10.82 -8.28 4.49
C GLU A 14 10.40 -9.65 5.04
N PHE A 15 10.20 -10.61 4.15
CA PHE A 15 9.82 -11.99 4.45
C PHE A 15 11.01 -12.91 4.20
N ASN A 16 11.79 -13.22 5.24
CA ASN A 16 12.94 -14.14 5.15
C ASN A 16 13.87 -13.80 3.96
N GLY A 17 14.24 -12.52 3.83
CA GLY A 17 15.13 -12.03 2.78
C GLY A 17 14.44 -11.66 1.47
N VAL A 18 13.14 -11.90 1.32
CA VAL A 18 12.34 -11.43 0.18
C VAL A 18 11.72 -10.07 0.53
N ARG A 19 11.95 -9.07 -0.30
CA ARG A 19 11.48 -7.70 -0.13
C ARG A 19 10.27 -7.40 -1.00
N VAL A 20 9.17 -7.02 -0.35
CA VAL A 20 7.92 -6.62 -1.01
C VAL A 20 7.67 -5.16 -0.71
N MET A 21 7.66 -4.33 -1.74
CA MET A 21 7.35 -2.91 -1.62
C MET A 21 5.95 -2.65 -2.17
N VAL A 22 5.14 -1.88 -1.45
CA VAL A 22 3.76 -1.56 -1.83
C VAL A 22 3.64 -0.05 -1.92
N ASP A 23 3.08 0.46 -3.02
CA ASP A 23 2.75 1.86 -3.28
C ASP A 23 3.83 2.86 -2.79
N PRO A 24 5.10 2.71 -3.16
CA PRO A 24 6.14 3.61 -2.69
C PRO A 24 5.97 5.00 -3.29
N TYR A 25 5.75 5.99 -2.42
CA TYR A 25 5.72 7.40 -2.79
C TYR A 25 6.94 8.11 -2.17
N LEU A 26 8.05 8.13 -2.90
CA LEU A 26 9.35 8.66 -2.45
C LEU A 26 9.76 9.89 -3.28
N SER A 27 8.80 10.72 -3.64
CA SER A 27 8.98 11.98 -4.35
C SER A 27 8.09 13.09 -3.76
N ASN A 28 8.00 14.21 -4.44
CA ASN A 28 7.01 15.25 -4.18
C ASN A 28 6.22 15.59 -5.47
N SER A 29 5.93 14.56 -6.30
CA SER A 29 5.30 14.72 -7.60
C SER A 29 3.88 15.28 -7.52
N VAL A 30 3.14 14.95 -6.44
CA VAL A 30 1.77 15.43 -6.22
C VAL A 30 1.71 16.95 -6.11
N GLU A 31 2.69 17.60 -5.46
CA GLU A 31 2.76 19.06 -5.35
C GLU A 31 2.77 19.77 -6.72
N LYS A 32 3.35 19.11 -7.75
CA LYS A 32 3.43 19.69 -9.11
C LYS A 32 2.09 19.83 -9.79
N VAL A 33 1.10 18.99 -9.41
CA VAL A 33 -0.27 19.01 -9.97
C VAL A 33 -1.28 19.57 -8.99
N GLU A 34 -1.04 19.38 -7.70
CA GLU A 34 -1.87 19.86 -6.59
C GLU A 34 -1.02 20.54 -5.51
N PRO A 35 -0.64 21.82 -5.69
CA PRO A 35 0.33 22.51 -4.81
C PRO A 35 -0.04 22.56 -3.32
N LYS A 36 -1.30 22.33 -2.97
CA LYS A 36 -1.75 22.24 -1.56
C LYS A 36 -1.37 20.92 -0.90
N ASN A 37 -1.16 19.87 -1.70
CA ASN A 37 -0.80 18.53 -1.28
C ASN A 37 0.70 18.29 -1.41
N TYR A 38 1.49 19.13 -0.77
CA TYR A 38 2.94 18.98 -0.72
C TYR A 38 3.36 17.99 0.36
N ARG A 39 4.47 17.33 0.13
CA ARG A 39 5.05 16.37 1.07
C ARG A 39 5.57 17.09 2.33
N ARG A 40 5.00 16.78 3.49
CA ARG A 40 5.44 17.32 4.80
C ARG A 40 6.51 16.49 5.49
N LEU A 41 6.68 15.24 5.07
CA LEU A 41 7.65 14.31 5.65
C LEU A 41 8.89 14.18 4.76
N PRO A 42 10.10 14.10 5.32
CA PRO A 42 11.33 13.98 4.53
C PRO A 42 11.34 12.68 3.71
N ILE A 43 12.07 12.69 2.60
CA ILE A 43 12.37 11.47 1.83
C ILE A 43 13.66 10.87 2.39
N ASP A 44 13.63 9.60 2.76
CA ASP A 44 14.84 8.85 3.03
C ASP A 44 15.34 8.23 1.72
N GLU A 45 16.36 8.85 1.15
CA GLU A 45 16.96 8.46 -0.13
C GLU A 45 17.53 7.03 -0.13
N SER A 46 17.86 6.48 1.04
CA SER A 46 18.41 5.13 1.16
C SER A 46 17.44 4.04 0.71
N TYR A 47 16.13 4.31 0.72
CA TYR A 47 15.13 3.36 0.23
C TYR A 47 15.21 3.13 -1.28
N PHE A 48 15.81 4.03 -2.04
CA PHE A 48 16.10 3.77 -3.46
C PHE A 48 17.23 2.79 -3.70
N ASP A 49 18.06 2.52 -2.69
CA ASP A 49 19.13 1.51 -2.78
C ASP A 49 18.63 0.10 -2.42
N ILE A 50 17.40 0.02 -1.91
CA ILE A 50 16.75 -1.25 -1.58
C ILE A 50 16.07 -1.79 -2.84
N LYS A 51 16.62 -2.86 -3.42
CA LYS A 51 15.95 -3.57 -4.52
C LYS A 51 14.74 -4.33 -3.98
N PRO A 52 13.50 -4.02 -4.40
CA PRO A 52 12.37 -4.90 -4.14
C PRO A 52 12.46 -6.15 -5.02
N ASP A 53 12.14 -7.31 -4.48
CA ASP A 53 11.90 -8.52 -5.28
C ASP A 53 10.52 -8.45 -5.93
N ILE A 54 9.54 -7.93 -5.17
CA ILE A 54 8.16 -7.72 -5.62
C ILE A 54 7.77 -6.27 -5.35
N LEU A 55 7.20 -5.61 -6.34
CA LEU A 55 6.59 -4.29 -6.24
C LEU A 55 5.09 -4.42 -6.49
N ILE A 56 4.28 -3.90 -5.59
CA ILE A 56 2.82 -3.89 -5.71
C ILE A 56 2.34 -2.46 -5.91
N LEU A 57 1.46 -2.23 -6.89
CA LEU A 57 0.83 -0.95 -7.17
C LEU A 57 -0.69 -1.16 -7.16
N THR A 58 -1.35 -0.64 -6.11
CA THR A 58 -2.76 -0.89 -5.85
C THR A 58 -3.68 -0.17 -6.82
N HIS A 59 -3.34 1.06 -7.22
CA HIS A 59 -4.10 1.88 -8.17
C HIS A 59 -3.24 3.00 -8.77
N ASN A 60 -3.80 3.76 -9.74
CA ASN A 60 -3.04 4.69 -10.57
C ASN A 60 -3.08 6.16 -10.10
N HIS A 61 -3.32 6.43 -8.83
CA HIS A 61 -3.11 7.79 -8.31
C HIS A 61 -1.62 8.09 -8.13
N LEU A 62 -1.29 9.37 -8.20
CA LEU A 62 0.11 9.82 -8.27
C LEU A 62 0.91 9.55 -7.00
N ASP A 63 0.24 9.48 -5.85
CA ASP A 63 0.84 9.14 -4.56
C ASP A 63 0.91 7.62 -4.26
N HIS A 64 0.56 6.77 -5.25
CA HIS A 64 0.67 5.31 -5.20
C HIS A 64 1.50 4.78 -6.39
N THR A 65 1.14 5.17 -7.61
CA THR A 65 1.89 4.83 -8.83
C THR A 65 2.65 6.08 -9.28
N ASP A 66 3.66 6.46 -8.49
CA ASP A 66 4.44 7.67 -8.69
C ASP A 66 5.51 7.49 -9.78
N PRO A 67 5.39 8.17 -10.95
CA PRO A 67 6.37 8.05 -12.01
C PRO A 67 7.80 8.42 -11.61
N GLU A 68 7.99 9.41 -10.73
CA GLU A 68 9.32 9.85 -10.30
C GLU A 68 9.99 8.81 -9.41
N THR A 69 9.24 8.19 -8.51
CA THR A 69 9.74 7.07 -7.70
C THR A 69 10.03 5.85 -8.57
N LEU A 70 9.12 5.49 -9.49
CA LEU A 70 9.30 4.33 -10.36
C LEU A 70 10.50 4.48 -11.28
N GLU A 71 10.68 5.65 -11.91
CA GLU A 71 11.84 5.94 -12.76
C GLU A 71 13.14 5.74 -12.01
N ARG A 72 13.24 6.26 -10.78
CA ARG A 72 14.42 6.14 -9.94
C ARG A 72 14.68 4.69 -9.50
N LEU A 73 13.65 3.96 -9.10
CA LEU A 73 13.76 2.55 -8.71
C LEU A 73 14.22 1.69 -9.90
N PHE A 74 13.59 1.86 -11.06
CA PHE A 74 13.89 1.04 -12.25
C PHE A 74 15.20 1.42 -12.94
N SER A 75 15.71 2.66 -12.73
CA SER A 75 17.06 3.02 -13.18
C SER A 75 18.17 2.33 -12.39
N LYS A 76 17.89 1.99 -11.11
CA LYS A 76 18.85 1.30 -10.23
C LYS A 76 18.68 -0.21 -10.22
N HIS A 77 17.48 -0.72 -10.45
CA HIS A 77 17.13 -2.11 -10.24
C HIS A 77 16.32 -2.67 -11.40
N GLY A 78 16.61 -3.91 -11.77
CA GLY A 78 15.87 -4.72 -12.74
C GLY A 78 15.53 -6.10 -12.17
N GLY A 79 14.73 -6.88 -12.91
CA GLY A 79 14.30 -8.21 -12.50
C GLY A 79 13.31 -8.19 -11.35
N ILE A 80 12.48 -7.14 -11.27
CA ILE A 80 11.43 -6.98 -10.25
C ILE A 80 10.14 -7.63 -10.77
N CYS A 81 9.47 -8.40 -9.92
CA CYS A 81 8.09 -8.85 -10.17
C CYS A 81 7.12 -7.73 -9.77
N ILE A 82 6.42 -7.14 -10.75
CA ILE A 82 5.52 -6.00 -10.52
C ILE A 82 4.09 -6.48 -10.62
N LEU A 83 3.36 -6.46 -9.50
CA LEU A 83 1.94 -6.77 -9.41
C LEU A 83 1.17 -5.44 -9.39
N ALA A 84 0.45 -5.11 -10.45
CA ALA A 84 -0.21 -3.83 -10.55
C ALA A 84 -1.64 -3.96 -11.06
N SER A 85 -2.58 -3.20 -10.48
CA SER A 85 -3.94 -3.05 -11.00
C SER A 85 -3.89 -2.52 -12.44
N TYR A 86 -4.92 -2.73 -13.22
CA TYR A 86 -4.91 -2.45 -14.67
C TYR A 86 -4.38 -1.04 -15.03
N ASN A 87 -4.89 0.00 -14.37
CA ASN A 87 -4.48 1.38 -14.67
C ASN A 87 -3.04 1.66 -14.21
N ALA A 88 -2.64 1.17 -13.04
CA ALA A 88 -1.27 1.24 -12.54
C ALA A 88 -0.29 0.42 -13.42
N TRP A 89 -0.71 -0.77 -13.88
CA TRP A 89 0.04 -1.60 -14.79
C TRP A 89 0.31 -0.89 -16.13
N GLN A 90 -0.69 -0.19 -16.68
CA GLN A 90 -0.52 0.60 -17.91
C GLN A 90 0.51 1.72 -17.74
N THR A 91 0.57 2.33 -16.55
CA THR A 91 1.56 3.38 -16.24
C THR A 91 2.94 2.78 -16.01
N ALA A 92 3.07 1.79 -15.13
CA ALA A 92 4.34 1.21 -14.75
C ALA A 92 5.08 0.56 -15.95
N ARG A 93 4.37 -0.15 -16.84
CA ARG A 93 5.00 -0.82 -17.99
C ARG A 93 5.61 0.14 -19.01
N LYS A 94 5.27 1.43 -18.99
CA LYS A 94 5.87 2.43 -19.89
C LYS A 94 7.35 2.65 -19.61
N PHE A 95 7.81 2.36 -18.39
CA PHE A 95 9.23 2.44 -18.03
C PHE A 95 10.05 1.30 -18.62
N GLY A 96 9.42 0.19 -19.07
CA GLY A 96 10.11 -0.94 -19.69
C GLY A 96 11.11 -1.60 -18.76
N GLY A 97 12.32 -1.90 -19.30
CA GLY A 97 13.37 -2.55 -18.53
C GLY A 97 13.18 -4.07 -18.39
N ASP A 98 14.05 -4.67 -17.58
CA ASP A 98 14.07 -6.11 -17.31
C ASP A 98 13.20 -6.49 -16.12
N ASN A 99 11.93 -6.05 -16.15
CA ASN A 99 10.96 -6.31 -15.09
C ASN A 99 9.80 -7.17 -15.60
N ASN A 100 9.21 -7.96 -14.70
CA ASN A 100 8.04 -8.78 -15.01
C ASN A 100 6.75 -8.08 -14.56
N TYR A 101 6.00 -7.54 -15.52
CA TYR A 101 4.78 -6.77 -15.27
C TYR A 101 3.54 -7.65 -15.30
N ILE A 102 3.00 -7.98 -14.15
CA ILE A 102 1.79 -8.79 -13.96
C ILE A 102 0.58 -7.88 -13.77
N MET A 103 -0.45 -8.05 -14.59
CA MET A 103 -1.75 -7.40 -14.37
C MET A 103 -2.46 -8.07 -13.20
N PHE A 104 -2.59 -7.34 -12.10
CA PHE A 104 -3.05 -7.84 -10.81
C PHE A 104 -4.40 -7.22 -10.44
N ASN A 105 -5.45 -7.65 -11.13
CA ASN A 105 -6.82 -7.18 -10.92
C ASN A 105 -7.53 -8.02 -9.86
N ARG A 106 -8.65 -7.51 -9.32
CA ARG A 106 -9.53 -8.23 -8.40
C ARG A 106 -9.73 -9.69 -8.81
N GLY A 107 -9.54 -10.60 -7.86
CA GLY A 107 -9.64 -12.04 -8.05
C GLY A 107 -8.37 -12.70 -8.59
N THR A 108 -7.34 -11.91 -8.94
CA THR A 108 -6.03 -12.48 -9.29
C THR A 108 -5.33 -13.01 -8.04
N VAL A 109 -4.85 -14.24 -8.14
CA VAL A 109 -3.97 -14.87 -7.14
C VAL A 109 -2.62 -15.11 -7.78
N TRP A 110 -1.55 -14.63 -7.15
CA TRP A 110 -0.17 -14.80 -7.58
C TRP A 110 0.68 -15.36 -6.46
N THR A 111 1.62 -16.21 -6.79
CA THR A 111 2.62 -16.71 -5.82
C THR A 111 4.01 -16.43 -6.37
N GLU A 112 4.80 -15.73 -5.59
CA GLU A 112 6.18 -15.39 -5.92
C GLU A 112 7.07 -15.64 -4.70
N LYS A 113 8.18 -16.35 -4.89
CA LYS A 113 9.16 -16.66 -3.83
C LYS A 113 8.54 -17.24 -2.55
N GLY A 114 7.46 -18.03 -2.68
CA GLY A 114 6.76 -18.67 -1.56
C GLY A 114 5.80 -17.74 -0.80
N ILE A 115 5.56 -16.53 -1.30
CA ILE A 115 4.58 -15.59 -0.76
C ILE A 115 3.36 -15.57 -1.68
N LYS A 116 2.17 -15.73 -1.13
CA LYS A 116 0.91 -15.63 -1.88
C LYS A 116 0.38 -14.22 -1.79
N PHE A 117 -0.07 -13.70 -2.93
CA PHE A 117 -0.73 -12.40 -3.10
C PHE A 117 -2.12 -12.62 -3.69
N GLU A 118 -3.13 -11.93 -3.15
CA GLU A 118 -4.49 -11.98 -3.65
C GLU A 118 -5.04 -10.57 -3.78
N ALA A 119 -5.50 -10.20 -4.98
CA ALA A 119 -6.14 -8.94 -5.26
C ALA A 119 -7.62 -9.00 -4.90
N VAL A 120 -8.06 -8.14 -4.00
CA VAL A 120 -9.45 -8.00 -3.55
C VAL A 120 -10.03 -6.65 -3.94
N TYR A 121 -11.35 -6.52 -3.85
CA TYR A 121 -12.06 -5.30 -4.23
C TYR A 121 -11.69 -4.11 -3.34
N ALA A 122 -11.50 -2.94 -3.96
CA ALA A 122 -11.45 -1.63 -3.31
C ALA A 122 -12.53 -0.72 -3.90
N GLU A 123 -13.18 0.11 -3.08
CA GLU A 123 -14.17 1.11 -3.52
C GLU A 123 -13.50 2.46 -3.60
N HIS A 124 -13.07 2.84 -4.80
CA HIS A 124 -12.26 4.03 -4.99
C HIS A 124 -12.57 4.73 -6.33
N SER A 125 -12.02 5.93 -6.56
CA SER A 125 -12.21 6.69 -7.80
C SER A 125 -11.49 6.08 -9.02
N ASP A 126 -10.38 5.36 -8.82
CA ASP A 126 -9.83 4.46 -9.83
C ASP A 126 -10.68 3.17 -9.84
N ASP A 127 -11.44 2.95 -10.91
CA ASP A 127 -12.36 1.80 -11.05
C ASP A 127 -11.66 0.45 -11.11
N LYS A 128 -10.33 0.43 -11.20
CA LYS A 128 -9.46 -0.74 -11.20
C LYS A 128 -8.63 -0.88 -9.92
N ALA A 129 -8.86 0.01 -8.94
CA ALA A 129 -8.19 -0.09 -7.65
C ALA A 129 -8.42 -1.47 -6.98
N VAL A 130 -7.40 -1.94 -6.28
CA VAL A 130 -7.44 -3.20 -5.55
C VAL A 130 -6.86 -3.04 -4.14
N GLY A 131 -7.42 -3.79 -3.21
CA GLY A 131 -6.70 -4.16 -1.99
C GLY A 131 -5.87 -5.41 -2.24
N VAL A 132 -4.89 -5.66 -1.40
CA VAL A 132 -3.97 -6.79 -1.53
C VAL A 132 -3.87 -7.56 -0.22
N ILE A 133 -4.09 -8.87 -0.28
CA ILE A 133 -3.85 -9.76 0.84
C ILE A 133 -2.54 -10.51 0.58
N ILE A 134 -1.57 -10.35 1.48
CA ILE A 134 -0.29 -11.05 1.47
C ILE A 134 -0.37 -12.18 2.49
N SER A 135 -0.23 -13.44 2.06
CA SER A 135 -0.22 -14.61 2.93
C SER A 135 1.19 -15.18 3.02
N TYR A 136 1.74 -15.25 4.22
CA TYR A 136 3.06 -15.81 4.49
C TYR A 136 3.16 -16.36 5.92
N GLY A 137 3.75 -17.54 6.07
CA GLY A 137 4.01 -18.13 7.38
C GLY A 137 2.75 -18.36 8.24
N GLY A 138 1.61 -18.63 7.60
CA GLY A 138 0.33 -18.84 8.28
C GLY A 138 -0.35 -17.55 8.77
N ARG A 139 0.16 -16.37 8.40
CA ARG A 139 -0.43 -15.06 8.69
C ARG A 139 -0.87 -14.35 7.41
N ASN A 140 -1.92 -13.54 7.52
CA ASN A 140 -2.49 -12.76 6.44
C ASN A 140 -2.41 -11.27 6.75
N TYR A 141 -1.75 -10.53 5.87
CA TYR A 141 -1.56 -9.08 5.93
C TYR A 141 -2.42 -8.46 4.84
N TYR A 142 -3.40 -7.67 5.20
CA TYR A 142 -4.29 -7.01 4.26
C TYR A 142 -3.92 -5.53 4.14
N ILE A 143 -3.52 -5.10 2.96
CA ILE A 143 -3.32 -3.72 2.57
C ILE A 143 -4.56 -3.32 1.78
N THR A 144 -5.39 -2.43 2.32
CA THR A 144 -6.66 -2.08 1.66
C THR A 144 -6.45 -1.33 0.35
N GLY A 145 -5.28 -0.69 0.17
CA GLY A 145 -5.14 0.42 -0.77
C GLY A 145 -6.05 1.56 -0.33
N ASP A 146 -6.30 2.49 -1.23
CA ASP A 146 -7.28 3.54 -1.03
C ASP A 146 -8.69 2.99 -1.25
N THR A 147 -9.56 3.17 -0.25
CA THR A 147 -10.93 2.66 -0.31
C THR A 147 -11.85 3.38 0.68
N LEU A 148 -13.13 3.48 0.31
CA LEU A 148 -14.21 3.82 1.22
C LEU A 148 -14.61 2.60 2.07
N TYR A 149 -15.21 2.85 3.24
CA TYR A 149 -15.97 1.83 3.96
C TYR A 149 -17.15 1.37 3.10
N ASN A 150 -17.14 0.10 2.70
CA ASN A 150 -18.18 -0.46 1.85
C ASN A 150 -18.34 -1.96 2.12
N LYS A 151 -19.59 -2.42 2.19
CA LYS A 151 -19.92 -3.84 2.39
C LYS A 151 -19.37 -4.76 1.28
N ARG A 152 -19.24 -4.25 0.05
CA ARG A 152 -18.64 -5.04 -1.06
C ARG A 152 -17.16 -5.31 -0.79
N VAL A 153 -16.42 -4.33 -0.21
CA VAL A 153 -15.01 -4.50 0.18
C VAL A 153 -14.92 -5.59 1.26
N ILE A 154 -15.74 -5.47 2.31
CA ILE A 154 -15.77 -6.42 3.42
C ILE A 154 -16.11 -7.84 2.95
N ASN A 155 -17.13 -7.97 2.09
CA ASN A 155 -17.61 -9.27 1.58
C ASN A 155 -16.61 -9.94 0.61
N ASP A 156 -15.64 -9.21 0.09
CA ASP A 156 -14.62 -9.78 -0.80
C ASP A 156 -13.45 -10.41 -0.01
N ILE A 157 -13.39 -10.16 1.30
CA ILE A 157 -12.36 -10.71 2.20
C ILE A 157 -12.86 -12.06 2.74
N ASN A 158 -12.33 -13.16 2.19
CA ASN A 158 -12.80 -14.52 2.49
C ASN A 158 -11.85 -15.30 3.41
N ILE A 159 -10.87 -14.63 4.02
CA ILE A 159 -9.88 -15.25 4.91
C ILE A 159 -9.71 -14.43 6.18
N PRO A 160 -9.29 -15.04 7.31
CA PRO A 160 -8.96 -14.29 8.51
C PRO A 160 -7.83 -13.28 8.26
N VAL A 161 -7.95 -12.07 8.81
CA VAL A 161 -6.95 -11.01 8.68
C VAL A 161 -6.18 -10.87 10.00
N ASP A 162 -4.87 -11.09 9.97
CA ASP A 162 -4.02 -10.89 11.15
C ASP A 162 -3.66 -9.42 11.33
N VAL A 163 -3.31 -8.74 10.25
CA VAL A 163 -2.98 -7.31 10.24
C VAL A 163 -3.65 -6.64 9.07
N VAL A 164 -4.33 -5.52 9.30
CA VAL A 164 -4.84 -4.65 8.24
C VAL A 164 -4.09 -3.32 8.24
N PHE A 165 -3.67 -2.87 7.05
CA PHE A 165 -3.13 -1.54 6.78
C PHE A 165 -4.21 -0.77 6.01
N LEU A 166 -4.65 0.39 6.54
CA LEU A 166 -5.83 1.09 6.02
C LEU A 166 -5.70 2.61 6.13
N PRO A 167 -6.26 3.38 5.15
CA PRO A 167 -6.25 4.83 5.19
C PRO A 167 -7.14 5.36 6.30
N ILE A 168 -6.76 6.53 6.87
CA ILE A 168 -7.55 7.22 7.91
C ILE A 168 -7.81 8.70 7.60
N ASN A 169 -7.37 9.18 6.43
CA ASN A 169 -7.40 10.60 6.09
C ASN A 169 -8.79 11.15 5.75
N GLY A 170 -9.76 10.31 5.35
CA GLY A 170 -11.15 10.70 5.06
C GLY A 170 -11.34 11.59 3.84
N VAL A 171 -10.33 11.70 2.97
CA VAL A 171 -10.40 12.51 1.73
C VAL A 171 -9.97 11.66 0.52
N GLY A 172 -10.32 12.09 -0.69
CA GLY A 172 -9.95 11.36 -1.91
C GLY A 172 -10.64 9.99 -2.04
N ASN A 173 -11.85 9.82 -1.54
CA ASN A 173 -12.58 8.53 -1.48
C ASN A 173 -11.85 7.50 -0.60
N ASN A 174 -11.38 7.95 0.58
CA ASN A 174 -10.79 7.11 1.61
C ASN A 174 -11.63 7.10 2.89
N MET A 175 -11.46 6.06 3.68
CA MET A 175 -12.03 5.98 5.02
C MET A 175 -11.46 7.09 5.91
N ASN A 176 -12.33 7.72 6.71
CA ASN A 176 -11.91 8.51 7.86
C ASN A 176 -11.60 7.59 9.06
N MET A 177 -11.12 8.14 10.18
CA MET A 177 -10.76 7.35 11.36
C MET A 177 -11.92 6.50 11.90
N THR A 178 -13.15 7.03 11.88
CA THR A 178 -14.35 6.30 12.36
C THR A 178 -14.69 5.15 11.44
N ASP A 179 -14.70 5.38 10.13
CA ASP A 179 -14.96 4.34 9.14
C ASP A 179 -13.89 3.26 9.16
N ALA A 180 -12.63 3.66 9.29
CA ALA A 180 -11.49 2.76 9.38
C ALA A 180 -11.55 1.86 10.64
N ALA A 181 -11.96 2.42 11.78
CA ALA A 181 -12.15 1.64 13.01
C ALA A 181 -13.27 0.59 12.82
N HIS A 182 -14.45 1.02 12.32
CA HIS A 182 -15.57 0.12 12.04
C HIS A 182 -15.20 -0.97 11.03
N PHE A 183 -14.44 -0.61 9.99
CA PHE A 183 -13.97 -1.56 9.00
C PHE A 183 -13.08 -2.63 9.63
N ALA A 184 -12.07 -2.23 10.40
CA ALA A 184 -11.15 -3.15 11.06
C ALA A 184 -11.87 -4.11 12.05
N GLU A 185 -12.87 -3.59 12.78
CA GLU A 185 -13.71 -4.39 13.68
C GLU A 185 -14.58 -5.40 12.91
N GLU A 186 -15.20 -4.98 11.82
CA GLU A 186 -16.10 -5.82 11.03
C GLU A 186 -15.37 -6.96 10.33
N ILE A 187 -14.18 -6.72 9.77
CA ILE A 187 -13.34 -7.78 9.20
C ILE A 187 -12.63 -8.61 10.28
N LYS A 188 -12.79 -8.27 11.56
CA LYS A 188 -12.18 -8.92 12.72
C LYS A 188 -10.64 -8.99 12.63
N ALA A 189 -10.04 -7.92 12.14
CA ALA A 189 -8.57 -7.84 12.09
C ALA A 189 -7.98 -7.92 13.50
N LYS A 190 -6.93 -8.73 13.69
CA LYS A 190 -6.28 -8.85 15.01
C LYS A 190 -5.48 -7.61 15.36
N THR A 191 -4.92 -6.94 14.35
CA THR A 191 -4.18 -5.68 14.48
C THR A 191 -4.54 -4.74 13.32
N ALA A 192 -4.73 -3.46 13.60
CA ALA A 192 -4.94 -2.42 12.59
C ALA A 192 -3.79 -1.41 12.62
N VAL A 193 -3.24 -1.11 11.46
CA VAL A 193 -2.17 -0.14 11.26
C VAL A 193 -2.69 0.98 10.37
N PRO A 194 -2.93 2.19 10.90
CA PRO A 194 -3.33 3.31 10.08
C PRO A 194 -2.19 3.74 9.16
N ILE A 195 -2.52 4.06 7.92
CA ILE A 195 -1.62 4.63 6.92
C ILE A 195 -2.32 5.79 6.21
N HIS A 196 -1.68 6.39 5.21
CA HIS A 196 -2.25 7.45 4.40
C HIS A 196 -2.68 8.68 5.24
N PHE A 197 -1.79 9.14 6.10
CA PHE A 197 -1.97 10.33 6.95
C PHE A 197 -0.64 11.07 7.14
N GLY A 198 -0.71 12.34 7.55
CA GLY A 198 0.47 13.14 7.94
C GLY A 198 1.41 13.53 6.80
N MET A 199 1.14 13.08 5.57
CA MET A 199 1.94 13.44 4.39
C MET A 199 1.45 14.73 3.74
N PHE A 200 0.16 14.81 3.44
CA PHE A 200 -0.50 15.96 2.81
C PHE A 200 -1.40 16.73 3.80
N ASP A 201 -1.57 16.22 4.97
CA ASP A 201 -2.41 16.74 6.04
C ASP A 201 -1.63 16.85 7.36
N SER A 202 -2.31 17.27 8.41
CA SER A 202 -1.77 17.35 9.77
C SER A 202 -2.54 16.45 10.75
N LEU A 203 -3.10 15.33 10.25
CA LEU A 203 -3.83 14.39 11.09
C LEU A 203 -2.91 13.78 12.13
N ASN A 204 -3.42 13.73 13.36
CA ASN A 204 -2.77 13.02 14.45
C ASN A 204 -3.33 11.60 14.53
N ALA A 205 -2.53 10.60 14.21
CA ALA A 205 -2.95 9.20 14.27
C ALA A 205 -3.26 8.70 15.69
N ASP A 206 -2.85 9.43 16.73
CA ASP A 206 -3.23 9.11 18.12
C ASP A 206 -4.75 9.26 18.34
N ASP A 207 -5.42 10.06 17.51
CA ASP A 207 -6.88 10.22 17.54
C ASP A 207 -7.62 9.04 16.90
N PHE A 208 -6.93 8.13 16.23
CA PHE A 208 -7.51 6.89 15.69
C PHE A 208 -7.88 5.95 16.83
N ASN A 209 -9.14 6.01 17.25
CA ASN A 209 -9.62 5.30 18.44
C ASN A 209 -10.00 3.85 18.14
N LEU A 210 -9.01 2.95 18.15
CA LEU A 210 -9.19 1.50 18.01
C LEU A 210 -8.26 0.77 19.00
N LYS A 211 -8.79 -0.19 19.76
CA LYS A 211 -8.06 -0.87 20.85
C LYS A 211 -6.82 -1.64 20.37
N ASN A 212 -6.93 -2.31 19.25
CA ASN A 212 -5.88 -3.16 18.66
C ASN A 212 -5.11 -2.45 17.56
N ARG A 213 -4.98 -1.10 17.63
CA ARG A 213 -4.19 -0.33 16.68
C ARG A 213 -2.70 -0.37 17.03
N VAL A 214 -1.87 -0.27 16.00
CA VAL A 214 -0.45 0.02 16.09
C VAL A 214 -0.16 1.23 15.20
N ILE A 215 0.22 2.36 15.79
CA ILE A 215 0.54 3.59 15.06
C ILE A 215 1.95 3.47 14.51
N PRO A 216 2.14 3.55 13.18
CA PRO A 216 3.46 3.47 12.58
C PRO A 216 4.20 4.81 12.69
N GLU A 217 5.52 4.73 12.83
CA GLU A 217 6.41 5.87 12.63
C GLU A 217 7.10 5.74 11.27
N ILE A 218 7.24 6.87 10.56
CA ILE A 218 7.85 6.86 9.22
C ILE A 218 9.29 6.31 9.27
N TYR A 219 9.62 5.43 8.33
CA TYR A 219 10.91 4.77 8.17
C TYR A 219 11.36 3.91 9.37
N LYS A 220 10.46 3.61 10.29
CA LYS A 220 10.73 2.69 11.39
C LYS A 220 9.99 1.36 11.23
N GLU A 221 10.55 0.32 11.83
CA GLU A 221 9.90 -0.99 11.89
C GLU A 221 8.60 -0.90 12.71
N ILE A 222 7.51 -1.37 12.11
CA ILE A 222 6.23 -1.52 12.78
C ILE A 222 6.27 -2.81 13.62
N LYS A 223 6.04 -2.69 14.91
CA LYS A 223 6.04 -3.85 15.84
C LYS A 223 4.66 -4.52 15.85
N LEU A 224 4.52 -5.68 15.19
CA LEU A 224 3.30 -6.45 14.97
C LEU A 224 3.26 -7.74 15.78
#